data_8a2f6411ba2474d59e0382c44db047ab
#
_entry.id   8a2f6411ba2474d59e0382c44db047ab
#
_cell.length_a   1.000
_cell.length_b   1.000
_cell.length_c   1.000
_cell.angle_alpha   90.00
_cell.angle_beta   90.00
_cell.angle_gamma   90.00
#
_symmetry.space_group_name_H-M   'P 1'
#
loop_
_entity.id
_entity.type
_entity.pdbx_description
1 polymer ?
#
loop_
_entity_poly.entity_id
_entity_poly.type
_entity_poly.pdbx_seq_one_letter_code
_entity_poly.pdbx_strand_id
1 'polypeptide(L)'
;FAIAACLMALMYLALVLALAEMSAAIPAAGGGYSFARQAMGPAGGYLTGLAVLIEYALAPAAIVIFIGSAVEALLGVNGPLVYLLFYAVFIGIHLAGVGEALKVMMVISGLAVFAILATAVALIGDFDAANLFDIAPTEAAGASTFMPFGWYGIWAALPFGMWLFLAVEGVPLAAEEAKDPARDMPKGIIGAMLFLLFTALLVVVLLAGAAGAEMIGQSGVPLVDALNAAG
;
A
#
# COMPACT_ATOMS: atom_id res chain seq x y z
N PHE A 1 -2.48 14.52 -7.19
CA PHE A 1 -2.16 13.15 -6.72
C PHE A 1 -2.33 12.09 -7.82
N ALA A 2 -3.41 12.15 -8.65
CA ALA A 2 -3.72 11.12 -9.65
C ALA A 2 -2.56 10.80 -10.61
N ILE A 3 -1.87 11.81 -11.14
CA ILE A 3 -0.68 11.59 -12.02
C ILE A 3 0.42 10.85 -11.26
N ALA A 4 0.72 11.25 -10.02
CA ALA A 4 1.74 10.58 -9.21
C ALA A 4 1.36 9.13 -8.93
N ALA A 5 0.10 8.84 -8.61
CA ALA A 5 -0.41 7.49 -8.42
C ALA A 5 -0.28 6.64 -9.71
N CYS A 6 -0.62 7.20 -10.88
CA CYS A 6 -0.45 6.51 -12.16
C CYS A 6 1.02 6.23 -12.49
N LEU A 7 1.93 7.19 -12.24
CA LEU A 7 3.38 6.98 -12.45
C LEU A 7 3.91 5.87 -11.55
N MET A 8 3.51 5.87 -10.27
CA MET A 8 3.90 4.82 -9.34
C MET A 8 3.28 3.47 -9.71
N ALA A 9 2.02 3.45 -10.14
CA ALA A 9 1.38 2.22 -10.65
C ALA A 9 2.15 1.61 -11.82
N LEU A 10 2.60 2.42 -12.78
CA LEU A 10 3.41 1.97 -13.92
C LEU A 10 4.78 1.45 -13.47
N MET A 11 5.43 2.16 -12.54
CA MET A 11 6.72 1.74 -11.97
C MET A 11 6.58 0.39 -11.26
N TYR A 12 5.58 0.24 -10.38
CA TYR A 12 5.36 -0.99 -9.64
C TYR A 12 4.88 -2.14 -10.55
N LEU A 13 4.10 -1.85 -11.59
CA LEU A 13 3.74 -2.87 -12.58
C LEU A 13 4.98 -3.41 -13.30
N ALA A 14 5.91 -2.53 -13.70
CA ALA A 14 7.17 -2.96 -14.30
C ALA A 14 8.03 -3.78 -13.32
N LEU A 15 8.13 -3.34 -12.05
CA LEU A 15 8.79 -4.08 -10.98
C LEU A 15 8.17 -5.47 -10.79
N VAL A 16 6.86 -5.56 -10.71
CA VAL A 16 6.12 -6.81 -10.50
C VAL A 16 6.32 -7.81 -11.65
N LEU A 17 6.32 -7.34 -12.88
CA LEU A 17 6.61 -8.19 -14.05
C LEU A 17 8.04 -8.74 -14.00
N ALA A 18 9.02 -7.91 -13.65
CA ALA A 18 10.41 -8.34 -13.47
C ALA A 18 10.55 -9.34 -12.29
N LEU A 19 9.88 -9.08 -11.16
CA LEU A 19 9.87 -9.99 -10.02
C LEU A 19 9.20 -11.34 -10.36
N ALA A 20 8.13 -11.32 -11.16
CA ALA A 20 7.46 -12.53 -11.61
C ALA A 20 8.38 -13.42 -12.45
N GLU A 21 9.11 -12.84 -13.41
CA GLU A 21 10.10 -13.57 -14.22
C GLU A 21 11.26 -14.11 -13.36
N MET A 22 11.80 -13.26 -12.48
CA MET A 22 12.90 -13.67 -11.59
C MET A 22 12.47 -14.75 -10.61
N SER A 23 11.26 -14.68 -10.06
CA SER A 23 10.73 -15.70 -9.15
C SER A 23 10.48 -17.04 -9.82
N ALA A 24 10.14 -17.04 -11.12
CA ALA A 24 10.02 -18.27 -11.90
C ALA A 24 11.40 -18.93 -12.16
N ALA A 25 12.42 -18.10 -12.42
CA ALA A 25 13.78 -18.57 -12.72
C ALA A 25 14.57 -18.94 -11.45
N ILE A 26 14.32 -18.25 -10.33
CA ILE A 26 15.05 -18.39 -9.06
C ILE A 26 14.01 -18.49 -7.93
N PRO A 27 13.37 -19.64 -7.75
CA PRO A 27 12.36 -19.83 -6.72
C PRO A 27 13.01 -19.96 -5.33
N ALA A 28 13.45 -18.85 -4.75
CA ALA A 28 14.11 -18.80 -3.46
C ALA A 28 13.46 -17.76 -2.55
N ALA A 29 13.31 -18.08 -1.26
CA ALA A 29 12.70 -17.19 -0.25
C ALA A 29 13.50 -15.90 0.03
N GLY A 30 14.71 -15.77 -0.48
CA GLY A 30 15.47 -14.52 -0.38
C GLY A 30 14.96 -13.36 -1.22
N GLY A 31 13.96 -13.61 -2.10
CA GLY A 31 13.34 -12.57 -2.93
C GLY A 31 14.36 -11.67 -3.62
N GLY A 32 14.16 -10.34 -3.53
CA GLY A 32 15.03 -9.35 -4.16
C GLY A 32 16.51 -9.46 -3.78
N TYR A 33 16.82 -9.88 -2.56
CA TYR A 33 18.22 -10.17 -2.16
C TYR A 33 18.85 -11.26 -3.03
N SER A 34 18.14 -12.38 -3.19
CA SER A 34 18.64 -13.52 -3.97
C SER A 34 18.81 -13.15 -5.45
N PHE A 35 17.86 -12.40 -6.01
CA PHE A 35 17.91 -11.93 -7.40
C PHE A 35 19.09 -10.99 -7.63
N ALA A 36 19.26 -9.99 -6.77
CA ALA A 36 20.36 -9.04 -6.84
C ALA A 36 21.72 -9.72 -6.64
N ARG A 37 21.82 -10.67 -5.71
CA ARG A 37 23.05 -11.43 -5.48
C ARG A 37 23.47 -12.26 -6.71
N GLN A 38 22.49 -12.86 -7.39
CA GLN A 38 22.75 -13.68 -8.57
C GLN A 38 23.14 -12.81 -9.78
N ALA A 39 22.46 -11.65 -9.96
CA ALA A 39 22.70 -10.76 -11.10
C ALA A 39 23.92 -9.87 -10.94
N MET A 40 24.17 -9.33 -9.74
CA MET A 40 25.20 -8.31 -9.46
C MET A 40 26.29 -8.79 -8.49
N GLY A 41 26.26 -10.07 -8.09
CA GLY A 41 27.20 -10.64 -7.13
C GLY A 41 26.96 -10.23 -5.66
N PRO A 42 27.92 -10.52 -4.75
CA PRO A 42 27.76 -10.35 -3.32
C PRO A 42 27.46 -8.90 -2.89
N ALA A 43 28.06 -7.91 -3.56
CA ALA A 43 27.85 -6.49 -3.24
C ALA A 43 26.40 -6.05 -3.56
N GLY A 44 25.87 -6.44 -4.73
CA GLY A 44 24.49 -6.18 -5.10
C GLY A 44 23.50 -6.83 -4.13
N GLY A 45 23.74 -8.10 -3.77
CA GLY A 45 22.95 -8.78 -2.75
C GLY A 45 22.98 -8.07 -1.40
N TYR A 46 24.16 -7.66 -0.93
CA TYR A 46 24.30 -6.95 0.34
C TYR A 46 23.50 -5.62 0.36
N LEU A 47 23.65 -4.81 -0.68
CA LEU A 47 22.94 -3.52 -0.77
C LEU A 47 21.42 -3.69 -0.82
N THR A 48 20.95 -4.64 -1.62
CA THR A 48 19.50 -4.95 -1.69
C THR A 48 18.99 -5.52 -0.38
N GLY A 49 19.71 -6.44 0.24
CA GLY A 49 19.35 -6.99 1.54
C GLY A 49 19.29 -5.93 2.64
N LEU A 50 20.23 -4.98 2.65
CA LEU A 50 20.22 -3.86 3.59
C LEU A 50 19.03 -2.94 3.35
N ALA A 51 18.70 -2.61 2.09
CA ALA A 51 17.54 -1.80 1.76
C ALA A 51 16.23 -2.45 2.21
N VAL A 52 16.05 -3.74 1.93
CA VAL A 52 14.89 -4.53 2.39
C VAL A 52 14.82 -4.57 3.91
N LEU A 53 15.95 -4.77 4.60
CA LEU A 53 15.99 -4.76 6.07
C LEU A 53 15.53 -3.41 6.65
N ILE A 54 15.99 -2.31 6.08
CA ILE A 54 15.59 -0.96 6.50
C ILE A 54 14.09 -0.74 6.26
N GLU A 55 13.60 -1.12 5.10
CA GLU A 55 12.19 -1.01 4.74
C GLU A 55 11.31 -1.77 5.74
N TYR A 56 11.56 -3.05 5.94
CA TYR A 56 10.78 -3.91 6.83
C TYR A 56 11.00 -3.62 8.32
N ALA A 57 12.01 -2.83 8.68
CA ALA A 57 12.17 -2.29 10.03
C ALA A 57 11.35 -1.01 10.25
N LEU A 58 11.27 -0.14 9.25
CA LEU A 58 10.62 1.18 9.37
C LEU A 58 9.13 1.13 9.01
N ALA A 59 8.72 0.35 8.01
CA ALA A 59 7.33 0.29 7.57
C ALA A 59 6.35 -0.13 8.68
N PRO A 60 6.62 -1.16 9.51
CA PRO A 60 5.75 -1.51 10.64
C PRO A 60 5.60 -0.38 11.66
N ALA A 61 6.65 0.42 11.88
CA ALA A 61 6.59 1.56 12.78
C ALA A 61 5.63 2.65 12.26
N ALA A 62 5.66 2.93 10.97
CA ALA A 62 4.71 3.85 10.35
C ALA A 62 3.27 3.28 10.37
N ILE A 63 3.10 2.01 10.05
CA ILE A 63 1.79 1.34 10.02
C ILE A 63 1.13 1.36 11.41
N VAL A 64 1.88 1.10 12.49
CA VAL A 64 1.31 1.11 13.84
C VAL A 64 0.85 2.50 14.28
N ILE A 65 1.48 3.56 13.78
CA ILE A 65 1.04 4.94 14.01
C ILE A 65 -0.30 5.19 13.29
N PHE A 66 -0.45 4.75 12.04
CA PHE A 66 -1.74 4.84 11.33
C PHE A 66 -2.85 4.03 12.02
N ILE A 67 -2.54 2.82 12.52
CA ILE A 67 -3.46 2.04 13.34
C ILE A 67 -3.86 2.84 14.59
N GLY A 68 -2.90 3.46 15.28
CA GLY A 68 -3.15 4.29 16.44
C GLY A 68 -4.09 5.45 16.15
N SER A 69 -3.92 6.14 15.02
CA SER A 69 -4.82 7.22 14.59
C SER A 69 -6.23 6.71 14.29
N ALA A 70 -6.36 5.53 13.69
CA ALA A 70 -7.66 4.91 13.45
C ALA A 70 -8.35 4.49 14.77
N VAL A 71 -7.60 3.93 15.72
CA VAL A 71 -8.10 3.58 17.05
C VAL A 71 -8.54 4.85 17.81
N GLU A 72 -7.79 5.94 17.70
CA GLU A 72 -8.15 7.22 18.29
C GLU A 72 -9.46 7.77 17.71
N ALA A 73 -9.62 7.72 16.39
CA ALA A 73 -10.85 8.17 15.74
C ALA A 73 -12.10 7.36 16.16
N LEU A 74 -11.93 6.07 16.47
CA LEU A 74 -13.04 5.16 16.81
C LEU A 74 -13.30 5.06 18.32
N LEU A 75 -12.23 5.06 19.13
CA LEU A 75 -12.31 4.76 20.57
C LEU A 75 -11.78 5.89 21.46
N GLY A 76 -11.24 6.95 20.89
CA GLY A 76 -10.65 8.09 21.64
C GLY A 76 -9.35 7.74 22.38
N VAL A 77 -8.67 6.64 22.02
CA VAL A 77 -7.45 6.17 22.68
C VAL A 77 -6.31 6.04 21.68
N ASN A 78 -5.16 6.64 21.99
CA ASN A 78 -3.93 6.54 21.19
C ASN A 78 -2.69 6.49 22.11
N GLY A 79 -1.54 6.23 21.52
CA GLY A 79 -0.25 6.32 22.20
C GLY A 79 0.48 4.98 22.33
N PRO A 80 1.61 4.98 23.07
CA PRO A 80 2.54 3.86 23.13
C PRO A 80 1.92 2.52 23.57
N LEU A 81 0.90 2.53 24.41
CA LEU A 81 0.22 1.31 24.84
C LEU A 81 -0.57 0.65 23.69
N VAL A 82 -1.21 1.46 22.84
CA VAL A 82 -1.89 0.96 21.64
C VAL A 82 -0.87 0.34 20.68
N TYR A 83 0.23 1.03 20.45
CA TYR A 83 1.31 0.53 19.58
C TYR A 83 1.91 -0.77 20.09
N LEU A 84 2.22 -0.85 21.38
CA LEU A 84 2.74 -2.06 22.01
C LEU A 84 1.75 -3.24 21.92
N LEU A 85 0.47 -2.98 22.08
CA LEU A 85 -0.56 -4.01 21.96
C LEU A 85 -0.56 -4.62 20.54
N PHE A 86 -0.58 -3.79 19.50
CA PHE A 86 -0.56 -4.28 18.12
C PHE A 86 0.75 -4.99 17.79
N TYR A 87 1.91 -4.47 18.22
CA TYR A 87 3.18 -5.19 18.08
C TYR A 87 3.16 -6.54 18.77
N ALA A 88 2.66 -6.62 20.02
CA ALA A 88 2.59 -7.88 20.75
C ALA A 88 1.70 -8.91 20.05
N VAL A 89 0.55 -8.48 19.52
CA VAL A 89 -0.35 -9.35 18.77
C VAL A 89 0.32 -9.86 17.50
N PHE A 90 0.89 -8.99 16.66
CA PHE A 90 1.49 -9.42 15.39
C PHE A 90 2.77 -10.25 15.59
N ILE A 91 3.61 -9.88 16.54
CA ILE A 91 4.79 -10.69 16.90
C ILE A 91 4.34 -12.05 17.44
N GLY A 92 3.32 -12.09 18.29
CA GLY A 92 2.76 -13.34 18.83
C GLY A 92 2.26 -14.28 17.73
N ILE A 93 1.58 -13.75 16.70
CA ILE A 93 1.13 -14.52 15.54
C ILE A 93 2.33 -15.09 14.77
N HIS A 94 3.38 -14.30 14.55
CA HIS A 94 4.58 -14.78 13.85
C HIS A 94 5.34 -15.84 14.65
N LEU A 95 5.39 -15.73 15.98
CA LEU A 95 6.00 -16.73 16.85
C LEU A 95 5.24 -18.06 16.86
N ALA A 96 3.95 -18.06 16.51
CA ALA A 96 3.16 -19.27 16.34
C ALA A 96 3.51 -20.08 15.07
N GLY A 97 4.24 -19.45 14.15
CA GLY A 97 4.73 -20.08 12.92
C GLY A 97 4.23 -19.37 11.64
N VAL A 98 5.02 -19.50 10.57
CA VAL A 98 4.75 -18.83 9.28
C VAL A 98 3.40 -19.25 8.69
N GLY A 99 3.08 -20.53 8.72
CA GLY A 99 1.82 -21.05 8.22
C GLY A 99 0.59 -20.49 8.96
N GLU A 100 0.67 -20.30 10.26
CA GLU A 100 -0.40 -19.67 11.05
C GLU A 100 -0.49 -18.18 10.78
N ALA A 101 0.65 -17.50 10.63
CA ALA A 101 0.69 -16.08 10.25
C ALA A 101 0.02 -15.86 8.89
N LEU A 102 0.28 -16.70 7.89
CA LEU A 102 -0.35 -16.61 6.57
C LEU A 102 -1.87 -16.82 6.62
N LYS A 103 -2.38 -17.73 7.46
CA LYS A 103 -3.83 -17.92 7.66
C LYS A 103 -4.48 -16.68 8.26
N VAL A 104 -3.88 -16.12 9.31
CA VAL A 104 -4.39 -14.89 9.95
C VAL A 104 -4.36 -13.73 8.97
N MET A 105 -3.27 -13.60 8.20
CA MET A 105 -3.13 -12.58 7.16
C MET A 105 -4.23 -12.70 6.09
N MET A 106 -4.58 -13.91 5.68
CA MET A 106 -5.66 -14.16 4.72
C MET A 106 -7.02 -13.69 5.28
N VAL A 107 -7.30 -13.96 6.56
CA VAL A 107 -8.55 -13.51 7.21
C VAL A 107 -8.58 -11.99 7.31
N ILE A 108 -7.50 -11.36 7.78
CA ILE A 108 -7.41 -9.89 7.90
C ILE A 108 -7.55 -9.24 6.53
N SER A 109 -6.90 -9.77 5.49
CA SER A 109 -7.02 -9.27 4.12
C SER A 109 -8.45 -9.41 3.58
N GLY A 110 -9.13 -10.52 3.86
CA GLY A 110 -10.54 -10.70 3.52
C GLY A 110 -11.45 -9.67 4.19
N LEU A 111 -11.23 -9.39 5.46
CA LEU A 111 -11.96 -8.34 6.20
C LEU A 111 -11.67 -6.95 5.64
N ALA A 112 -10.40 -6.65 5.28
CA ALA A 112 -10.01 -5.38 4.68
C ALA A 112 -10.69 -5.18 3.32
N VAL A 113 -10.71 -6.21 2.46
CA VAL A 113 -11.42 -6.17 1.18
C VAL A 113 -12.92 -5.94 1.39
N PHE A 114 -13.52 -6.66 2.32
CA PHE A 114 -14.93 -6.45 2.66
C PHE A 114 -15.19 -5.01 3.14
N ALA A 115 -14.33 -4.46 4.00
CA ALA A 115 -14.45 -3.08 4.46
C ALA A 115 -14.33 -2.07 3.32
N ILE A 116 -13.38 -2.26 2.40
CA ILE A 116 -13.24 -1.40 1.20
C ILE A 116 -14.50 -1.45 0.34
N LEU A 117 -15.03 -2.63 0.08
CA LEU A 117 -16.25 -2.78 -0.72
C LEU A 117 -17.48 -2.20 -0.02
N ALA A 118 -17.61 -2.40 1.28
CA ALA A 118 -18.70 -1.81 2.07
C ALA A 118 -18.64 -0.27 2.06
N THR A 119 -17.44 0.30 2.22
CA THR A 119 -17.21 1.74 2.10
C THR A 119 -17.55 2.22 0.68
N ALA A 120 -17.15 1.48 -0.34
CA ALA A 120 -17.48 1.84 -1.72
C ALA A 120 -18.98 1.88 -1.97
N VAL A 121 -19.73 0.92 -1.43
CA VAL A 121 -21.19 0.90 -1.52
C VAL A 121 -21.82 2.06 -0.75
N ALA A 122 -21.28 2.39 0.42
CA ALA A 122 -21.79 3.49 1.25
C ALA A 122 -21.58 4.86 0.57
N LEU A 123 -20.42 5.08 -0.05
CA LEU A 123 -20.02 6.39 -0.60
C LEU A 123 -20.43 6.61 -2.05
N ILE A 124 -20.83 5.59 -2.81
CA ILE A 124 -21.10 5.73 -4.25
C ILE A 124 -22.27 6.67 -4.54
N GLY A 125 -23.21 6.80 -3.60
CA GLY A 125 -24.36 7.70 -3.71
C GLY A 125 -24.00 9.19 -3.58
N ASP A 126 -22.93 9.49 -2.87
CA ASP A 126 -22.44 10.85 -2.58
C ASP A 126 -21.31 11.30 -3.53
N PHE A 127 -20.99 10.44 -4.51
CA PHE A 127 -19.92 10.74 -5.46
C PHE A 127 -20.32 11.90 -6.41
N ASP A 128 -19.52 12.98 -6.34
CA ASP A 128 -19.55 14.06 -7.30
C ASP A 128 -18.17 14.25 -7.95
N ALA A 129 -18.12 14.20 -9.28
CA ALA A 129 -16.87 14.37 -10.02
C ALA A 129 -16.25 15.77 -9.82
N ALA A 130 -17.03 16.78 -9.44
CA ALA A 130 -16.53 18.12 -9.13
C ALA A 130 -15.61 18.10 -7.89
N ASN A 131 -15.88 17.23 -6.91
CA ASN A 131 -15.10 17.06 -5.69
C ASN A 131 -13.67 16.59 -5.95
N LEU A 132 -13.41 15.94 -7.10
CA LEU A 132 -12.05 15.54 -7.50
C LEU A 132 -11.15 16.72 -7.84
N PHE A 133 -11.72 17.91 -8.06
CA PHE A 133 -11.05 19.10 -8.54
C PHE A 133 -11.35 20.34 -7.67
N ASP A 134 -11.69 20.16 -6.40
CA ASP A 134 -12.07 21.20 -5.45
C ASP A 134 -10.87 22.01 -4.90
N ILE A 135 -9.63 21.55 -5.12
CA ILE A 135 -8.43 22.25 -4.70
C ILE A 135 -8.15 23.40 -5.67
N ALA A 136 -8.13 24.64 -5.16
CA ALA A 136 -7.82 25.82 -5.96
C ALA A 136 -6.37 25.78 -6.49
N PRO A 137 -6.13 26.15 -7.78
CA PRO A 137 -4.79 26.23 -8.32
C PRO A 137 -3.95 27.27 -7.59
N THR A 138 -2.69 26.92 -7.28
CA THR A 138 -1.69 27.84 -6.72
C THR A 138 -0.98 28.63 -7.82
N GLU A 139 -0.07 29.54 -7.45
CA GLU A 139 0.80 30.28 -8.39
C GLU A 139 2.00 29.46 -8.89
N ALA A 140 2.08 28.16 -8.59
CA ALA A 140 3.19 27.30 -8.99
C ALA A 140 3.23 27.08 -10.50
N ALA A 141 4.43 26.87 -11.04
CA ALA A 141 4.61 26.63 -12.47
C ALA A 141 3.83 25.40 -12.93
N GLY A 142 2.95 25.56 -13.93
CA GLY A 142 2.08 24.52 -14.46
C GLY A 142 0.86 24.22 -13.59
N ALA A 143 0.52 25.08 -12.63
CA ALA A 143 -0.70 24.94 -11.85
C ALA A 143 -1.95 25.06 -12.72
N SER A 144 -2.93 24.21 -12.43
CA SER A 144 -4.23 24.16 -13.09
C SER A 144 -5.23 23.47 -12.16
N THR A 145 -6.51 23.48 -12.51
CA THR A 145 -7.55 22.74 -11.76
C THR A 145 -7.22 21.25 -11.60
N PHE A 146 -6.59 20.65 -12.61
CA PHE A 146 -6.15 19.24 -12.54
C PHE A 146 -4.83 19.03 -11.79
N MET A 147 -3.97 20.06 -11.76
CA MET A 147 -2.67 20.05 -11.09
C MET A 147 -2.54 21.28 -10.20
N PRO A 148 -3.27 21.38 -9.09
CA PRO A 148 -3.34 22.61 -8.30
C PRO A 148 -1.98 23.12 -7.82
N PHE A 149 -1.03 22.23 -7.56
CA PHE A 149 0.34 22.56 -7.15
C PHE A 149 1.38 22.43 -8.28
N GLY A 150 0.93 22.39 -9.54
CA GLY A 150 1.80 22.31 -10.72
C GLY A 150 2.71 21.06 -10.73
N TRP A 151 3.84 21.19 -11.44
CA TRP A 151 4.81 20.09 -11.57
C TRP A 151 5.45 19.67 -10.23
N TYR A 152 5.68 20.65 -9.35
CA TYR A 152 6.20 20.36 -8.02
C TYR A 152 5.26 19.47 -7.20
N GLY A 153 3.94 19.71 -7.31
CA GLY A 153 2.94 18.90 -6.63
C GLY A 153 2.93 17.43 -7.07
N ILE A 154 3.20 17.16 -8.35
CA ILE A 154 3.35 15.78 -8.83
C ILE A 154 4.56 15.13 -8.16
N TRP A 155 5.72 15.81 -8.19
CA TRP A 155 6.94 15.30 -7.58
C TRP A 155 6.79 15.03 -6.08
N ALA A 156 6.22 15.98 -5.35
CA ALA A 156 5.98 15.86 -3.91
C ALA A 156 4.96 14.75 -3.56
N ALA A 157 4.07 14.40 -4.47
CA ALA A 157 3.08 13.34 -4.27
C ALA A 157 3.60 11.91 -4.60
N LEU A 158 4.76 11.77 -5.26
CA LEU A 158 5.30 10.44 -5.62
C LEU A 158 5.48 9.50 -4.41
N PRO A 159 6.06 9.93 -3.26
CA PRO A 159 6.20 9.07 -2.10
C PRO A 159 4.86 8.54 -1.59
N PHE A 160 3.82 9.35 -1.61
CA PHE A 160 2.46 8.94 -1.22
C PHE A 160 1.85 7.97 -2.23
N GLY A 161 2.14 8.12 -3.52
CA GLY A 161 1.78 7.15 -4.55
C GLY A 161 2.47 5.80 -4.36
N MET A 162 3.72 5.78 -3.87
CA MET A 162 4.44 4.54 -3.56
C MET A 162 3.75 3.74 -2.45
N TRP A 163 3.22 4.40 -1.41
CA TRP A 163 2.52 3.74 -0.31
C TRP A 163 1.32 2.90 -0.76
N LEU A 164 0.68 3.27 -1.87
CA LEU A 164 -0.46 2.50 -2.42
C LEU A 164 -0.06 1.09 -2.88
N PHE A 165 1.21 0.89 -3.24
CA PHE A 165 1.71 -0.34 -3.87
C PHE A 165 2.82 -1.03 -3.06
N LEU A 166 3.16 -0.47 -1.89
CA LEU A 166 4.21 -0.98 -1.01
C LEU A 166 3.92 -2.44 -0.60
N ALA A 167 4.99 -3.20 -0.40
CA ALA A 167 5.01 -4.59 0.04
C ALA A 167 4.62 -5.64 -1.03
N VAL A 168 4.27 -5.26 -2.26
CA VAL A 168 4.07 -6.24 -3.34
C VAL A 168 5.36 -6.99 -3.68
N GLU A 169 6.52 -6.37 -3.49
CA GLU A 169 7.85 -6.95 -3.65
C GLU A 169 8.17 -8.02 -2.59
N GLY A 170 7.40 -8.07 -1.51
CA GLY A 170 7.52 -9.09 -0.46
C GLY A 170 6.94 -10.46 -0.83
N VAL A 171 6.08 -10.54 -1.86
CA VAL A 171 5.46 -11.81 -2.24
C VAL A 171 6.49 -12.93 -2.53
N PRO A 172 7.62 -12.68 -3.22
CA PRO A 172 8.65 -13.70 -3.43
C PRO A 172 9.28 -14.28 -2.15
N LEU A 173 9.20 -13.56 -1.02
CA LEU A 173 9.72 -14.04 0.27
C LEU A 173 8.95 -15.27 0.78
N ALA A 174 7.70 -15.45 0.33
CA ALA A 174 6.87 -16.61 0.66
C ALA A 174 7.05 -17.81 -0.29
N ALA A 175 8.07 -17.81 -1.14
CA ALA A 175 8.27 -18.86 -2.15
C ALA A 175 8.40 -20.27 -1.55
N GLU A 176 8.97 -20.42 -0.35
CA GLU A 176 9.13 -21.71 0.31
C GLU A 176 7.81 -22.30 0.84
N GLU A 177 6.78 -21.47 0.99
CA GLU A 177 5.43 -21.90 1.41
C GLU A 177 4.55 -22.33 0.23
N ALA A 178 4.99 -22.06 -1.01
CA ALA A 178 4.25 -22.41 -2.22
C ALA A 178 4.48 -23.87 -2.62
N LYS A 179 3.43 -24.53 -3.14
CA LYS A 179 3.53 -25.92 -3.63
C LYS A 179 4.37 -26.03 -4.90
N ASP A 180 4.23 -25.10 -5.81
CA ASP A 180 4.99 -24.98 -7.06
C ASP A 180 5.47 -23.53 -7.21
N PRO A 181 6.57 -23.15 -6.53
CA PRO A 181 7.03 -21.76 -6.50
C PRO A 181 7.27 -21.16 -7.89
N ALA A 182 7.85 -21.93 -8.82
CA ALA A 182 8.15 -21.45 -10.16
C ALA A 182 6.89 -21.04 -10.95
N ARG A 183 5.76 -21.67 -10.66
CA ARG A 183 4.47 -21.40 -11.32
C ARG A 183 3.56 -20.49 -10.50
N ASP A 184 3.53 -20.69 -9.18
CA ASP A 184 2.57 -20.03 -8.31
C ASP A 184 3.00 -18.61 -7.95
N MET A 185 4.32 -18.37 -7.78
CA MET A 185 4.84 -17.04 -7.46
C MET A 185 4.53 -16.00 -8.56
N PRO A 186 4.84 -16.24 -9.85
CA PRO A 186 4.50 -15.27 -10.90
C PRO A 186 3.02 -14.92 -10.95
N LYS A 187 2.13 -15.92 -10.80
CA LYS A 187 0.68 -15.69 -10.80
C LYS A 187 0.22 -14.92 -9.58
N GLY A 188 0.77 -15.28 -8.41
CA GLY A 188 0.48 -14.60 -7.15
C GLY A 188 0.90 -13.13 -7.18
N ILE A 189 2.12 -12.84 -7.63
CA ILE A 189 2.68 -11.48 -7.73
C ILE A 189 1.85 -10.62 -8.69
N ILE A 190 1.58 -11.11 -9.91
CA ILE A 190 0.80 -10.38 -10.90
C ILE A 190 -0.65 -10.21 -10.43
N GLY A 191 -1.26 -11.27 -9.90
CA GLY A 191 -2.63 -11.20 -9.38
C GLY A 191 -2.77 -10.22 -8.22
N ALA A 192 -1.82 -10.22 -7.27
CA ALA A 192 -1.77 -9.28 -6.17
C ALA A 192 -1.65 -7.82 -6.66
N MET A 193 -0.77 -7.57 -7.63
CA MET A 193 -0.61 -6.23 -8.20
C MET A 193 -1.87 -5.73 -8.91
N LEU A 194 -2.52 -6.57 -9.71
CA LEU A 194 -3.75 -6.18 -10.41
C LEU A 194 -4.89 -5.88 -9.42
N PHE A 195 -5.00 -6.71 -8.38
CA PHE A 195 -5.98 -6.49 -7.32
C PHE A 195 -5.70 -5.21 -6.53
N LEU A 196 -4.43 -4.99 -6.18
CA LEU A 196 -4.00 -3.79 -5.46
C LEU A 196 -4.21 -2.53 -6.30
N LEU A 197 -3.91 -2.57 -7.59
CA LEU A 197 -4.16 -1.46 -8.51
C LEU A 197 -5.65 -1.10 -8.56
N PHE A 198 -6.51 -2.10 -8.68
CA PHE A 198 -7.96 -1.88 -8.69
C PHE A 198 -8.45 -1.27 -7.37
N THR A 199 -8.07 -1.83 -6.24
CA THR A 199 -8.52 -1.35 -4.92
C THR A 199 -7.95 0.03 -4.58
N ALA A 200 -6.69 0.30 -4.91
CA ALA A 200 -6.07 1.60 -4.69
C ALA A 200 -6.75 2.71 -5.51
N LEU A 201 -7.00 2.47 -6.80
CA LEU A 201 -7.71 3.42 -7.65
C LEU A 201 -9.15 3.63 -7.18
N LEU A 202 -9.85 2.55 -6.80
CA LEU A 202 -11.21 2.64 -6.26
C LEU A 202 -11.25 3.55 -5.03
N VAL A 203 -10.37 3.30 -4.05
CA VAL A 203 -10.33 4.06 -2.80
C VAL A 203 -10.00 5.53 -3.06
N VAL A 204 -8.92 5.80 -3.82
CA VAL A 204 -8.48 7.18 -4.09
C VAL A 204 -9.56 8.01 -4.79
N VAL A 205 -10.19 7.44 -5.84
CA VAL A 205 -11.21 8.15 -6.61
C VAL A 205 -12.49 8.31 -5.80
N LEU A 206 -12.91 7.26 -5.11
CA LEU A 206 -14.17 7.28 -4.39
C LEU A 206 -14.14 8.19 -3.17
N LEU A 207 -13.09 8.14 -2.35
CA LEU A 207 -12.99 8.99 -1.16
C LEU A 207 -12.94 10.47 -1.56
N ALA A 208 -12.09 10.81 -2.55
CA ALA A 208 -12.00 12.18 -3.03
C ALA A 208 -13.30 12.65 -3.71
N GLY A 209 -13.96 11.79 -4.48
CA GLY A 209 -15.22 12.11 -5.14
C GLY A 209 -16.40 12.27 -4.18
N ALA A 210 -16.43 11.51 -3.08
CA ALA A 210 -17.51 11.60 -2.10
C ALA A 210 -17.33 12.75 -1.10
N ALA A 211 -16.10 12.98 -0.63
CA ALA A 211 -15.83 13.90 0.48
C ALA A 211 -15.01 15.16 0.11
N GLY A 212 -14.51 15.23 -1.11
CA GLY A 212 -13.64 16.31 -1.59
C GLY A 212 -12.16 15.98 -1.49
N ALA A 213 -11.41 16.31 -2.56
CA ALA A 213 -9.97 16.04 -2.61
C ALA A 213 -9.19 16.89 -1.61
N GLU A 214 -9.64 18.13 -1.33
CA GLU A 214 -9.03 19.02 -0.33
C GLU A 214 -9.16 18.42 1.08
N MET A 215 -10.37 18.01 1.48
CA MET A 215 -10.64 17.43 2.78
C MET A 215 -9.87 16.12 2.97
N ILE A 216 -9.91 15.22 2.00
CA ILE A 216 -9.20 13.92 2.07
C ILE A 216 -7.69 14.11 2.09
N GLY A 217 -7.17 15.11 1.36
CA GLY A 217 -5.74 15.42 1.34
C GLY A 217 -5.17 15.94 2.66
N GLN A 218 -6.01 16.46 3.55
CA GLN A 218 -5.64 16.97 4.87
C GLN A 218 -5.95 15.97 6.01
N SER A 219 -6.67 14.89 5.71
CA SER A 219 -7.12 13.92 6.70
C SER A 219 -5.99 12.98 7.17
N GLY A 220 -5.95 12.73 8.48
CA GLY A 220 -5.14 11.66 9.08
C GLY A 220 -5.81 10.27 9.04
N VAL A 221 -7.13 10.23 8.79
CA VAL A 221 -7.95 9.00 8.75
C VAL A 221 -8.99 9.07 7.60
N PRO A 222 -8.53 9.14 6.33
CA PRO A 222 -9.35 9.50 5.17
C PRO A 222 -10.64 8.69 5.02
N LEU A 223 -10.58 7.39 5.33
CA LEU A 223 -11.74 6.50 5.23
C LEU A 223 -12.84 6.85 6.23
N VAL A 224 -12.45 7.15 7.47
CA VAL A 224 -13.38 7.52 8.55
C VAL A 224 -14.00 8.88 8.26
N ASP A 225 -13.18 9.84 7.85
CA ASP A 225 -13.64 11.20 7.55
C ASP A 225 -14.57 11.23 6.35
N ALA A 226 -14.31 10.45 5.30
CA ALA A 226 -15.20 10.33 4.15
C ALA A 226 -16.57 9.74 4.54
N LEU A 227 -16.57 8.69 5.36
CA LEU A 227 -17.83 8.10 5.85
C LEU A 227 -18.62 9.07 6.74
N ASN A 228 -17.94 9.84 7.59
CA ASN A 228 -18.60 10.84 8.43
C ASN A 228 -19.14 12.03 7.61
N ALA A 229 -18.53 12.34 6.47
CA ALA A 229 -19.01 13.41 5.59
C ALA A 229 -20.25 13.00 4.77
N ALA A 230 -20.40 11.71 4.51
CA ALA A 230 -21.52 11.18 3.72
C ALA A 230 -22.78 10.89 4.55
N GLY A 231 -22.71 10.89 5.89
CA GLY A 231 -23.91 10.72 6.67
C GLY A 231 -23.88 10.02 7.93
#